data_9cd8d1df9b92bb99a6db101092596812
#
_entry.id   9cd8d1df9b92bb99a6db101092596812
#
_cell.length_a   1.000
_cell.length_b   1.000
_cell.length_c   1.000
_cell.angle_alpha   90.00
_cell.angle_beta   90.00
_cell.angle_gamma   90.00
#
_symmetry.space_group_name_H-M   'P 1'
#
loop_
_entity.id
_entity.type
_entity.pdbx_description
1 polymer ?
#
loop_
_entity_poly.entity_id
_entity_poly.type
_entity_poly.pdbx_seq_one_letter_code
_entity_poly.pdbx_strand_id
1 'polypeptide(L)'
;MSRAKLEAIRAAKPAVLPSLLLCDFGDLKGELERLTAAGAEALHLDVMDGNFVPNLTYGMPIVEGLRRHSGLPLDVHLMIQDPLSYAGPMVDAGADLLTFHAEAVDDVAEVAGKIRDLGVGVGVALNPDTPLSAIEPALPSVDLVLVMSVDAGFGGQSFNPVALEKLAQLRSRFPKVLLEIDGGIGDQTIGPARQAGADLFVVGSAIFRKPDYGEAFTSLGRALEAADRGATDQGGEVTTGQIASGADPGSTSEDQRQ
;
A
#
# COMPACT_ATOMS: atom_id res chain seq x y z
N MET A 1 5.23 19.13 -10.83
CA MET A 1 6.33 18.17 -10.62
C MET A 1 5.84 16.86 -9.96
N SER A 2 4.92 16.90 -9.02
CA SER A 2 4.50 15.74 -8.22
C SER A 2 3.79 14.62 -8.99
N ARG A 3 2.94 14.91 -9.97
CA ARG A 3 2.29 13.82 -10.76
C ARG A 3 3.27 12.97 -11.57
N ALA A 4 4.39 13.50 -12.02
CA ALA A 4 5.44 12.71 -12.67
C ALA A 4 6.10 11.72 -11.67
N LYS A 5 6.20 12.10 -10.40
CA LYS A 5 6.70 11.22 -9.32
C LYS A 5 5.70 10.13 -8.97
N LEU A 6 4.40 10.44 -8.96
CA LEU A 6 3.35 9.42 -8.80
C LEU A 6 3.40 8.38 -9.92
N GLU A 7 3.59 8.82 -11.17
CA GLU A 7 3.76 7.88 -12.30
C GLU A 7 5.05 7.03 -12.17
N ALA A 8 6.11 7.57 -11.57
CA ALA A 8 7.29 6.77 -11.25
C ALA A 8 6.97 5.68 -10.21
N ILE A 9 6.23 6.00 -9.15
CA ILE A 9 5.75 5.00 -8.18
C ILE A 9 4.88 3.93 -8.88
N ARG A 10 3.97 4.35 -9.78
CA ARG A 10 3.14 3.40 -10.55
C ARG A 10 3.94 2.47 -11.44
N ALA A 11 5.03 2.96 -12.03
CA ALA A 11 5.89 2.19 -12.92
C ALA A 11 6.81 1.22 -12.15
N ALA A 12 7.16 1.54 -10.91
CA ALA A 12 8.03 0.76 -10.05
C ALA A 12 7.36 -0.50 -9.48
N LYS A 13 6.03 -0.57 -9.46
CA LYS A 13 5.28 -1.66 -8.80
C LYS A 13 5.54 -3.06 -9.39
N PRO A 14 5.63 -4.12 -8.55
CA PRO A 14 5.58 -4.08 -7.10
C PRO A 14 6.84 -3.45 -6.50
N ALA A 15 6.68 -2.52 -5.54
CA ALA A 15 7.81 -1.79 -4.96
C ALA A 15 7.81 -1.80 -3.42
N VAL A 16 9.01 -1.90 -2.85
CA VAL A 16 9.27 -1.78 -1.41
C VAL A 16 9.57 -0.32 -1.08
N LEU A 17 8.77 0.27 -0.19
CA LEU A 17 8.94 1.63 0.31
C LEU A 17 9.49 1.57 1.75
N PRO A 18 10.75 1.95 1.98
CA PRO A 18 11.28 2.01 3.34
C PRO A 18 10.58 3.10 4.16
N SER A 19 9.96 2.71 5.30
CA SER A 19 9.41 3.63 6.29
C SER A 19 10.55 4.21 7.11
N LEU A 20 10.78 5.51 7.00
CA LEU A 20 11.86 6.20 7.74
C LEU A 20 11.61 6.29 9.25
N LEU A 21 10.48 5.80 9.76
CA LEU A 21 10.18 5.81 11.19
C LEU A 21 11.25 5.13 12.06
N LEU A 22 11.96 4.14 11.51
CA LEU A 22 12.97 3.34 12.22
C LEU A 22 14.42 3.63 11.77
N CYS A 23 14.64 4.65 10.93
CA CYS A 23 15.98 5.04 10.49
C CYS A 23 16.76 5.79 11.58
N ASP A 24 18.05 6.00 11.38
CA ASP A 24 18.86 6.87 12.22
C ASP A 24 18.60 8.34 11.85
N PHE A 25 17.75 9.02 12.63
CA PHE A 25 17.47 10.46 12.45
C PHE A 25 18.68 11.35 12.68
N GLY A 26 19.74 10.84 13.32
CA GLY A 26 21.01 11.56 13.48
C GLY A 26 21.85 11.58 12.21
N ASP A 27 21.60 10.67 11.26
CA ASP A 27 22.33 10.54 9.99
C ASP A 27 21.38 10.37 8.78
N LEU A 28 20.32 11.18 8.70
CA LEU A 28 19.33 11.08 7.63
C LEU A 28 19.93 11.08 6.21
N LYS A 29 21.00 11.86 5.99
CA LYS A 29 21.67 11.89 4.70
C LYS A 29 22.33 10.55 4.37
N GLY A 30 23.05 9.95 5.33
CA GLY A 30 23.63 8.63 5.18
C GLY A 30 22.58 7.54 4.99
N GLU A 31 21.43 7.64 5.68
CA GLU A 31 20.29 6.75 5.47
C GLU A 31 19.78 6.82 4.02
N LEU A 32 19.59 8.03 3.47
CA LEU A 32 19.16 8.21 2.08
C LEU A 32 20.15 7.60 1.07
N GLU A 33 21.45 7.78 1.32
CA GLU A 33 22.51 7.22 0.46
C GLU A 33 22.48 5.68 0.50
N ARG A 34 22.35 5.08 1.70
CA ARG A 34 22.26 3.61 1.88
C ARG A 34 21.00 3.03 1.22
N LEU A 35 19.84 3.66 1.43
CA LEU A 35 18.57 3.22 0.85
C LEU A 35 18.58 3.33 -0.69
N THR A 36 19.12 4.42 -1.23
CA THR A 36 19.26 4.62 -2.67
C THR A 36 20.19 3.56 -3.27
N ALA A 37 21.34 3.28 -2.63
CA ALA A 37 22.27 2.24 -3.05
C ALA A 37 21.67 0.82 -2.98
N ALA A 38 20.76 0.60 -2.01
CA ALA A 38 20.00 -0.66 -1.87
C ALA A 38 18.89 -0.83 -2.89
N GLY A 39 18.55 0.21 -3.69
CA GLY A 39 17.55 0.15 -4.74
C GLY A 39 16.16 0.64 -4.31
N ALA A 40 16.05 1.47 -3.27
CA ALA A 40 14.78 2.10 -2.94
C ALA A 40 14.29 3.00 -4.09
N GLU A 41 13.02 2.87 -4.47
CA GLU A 41 12.40 3.61 -5.59
C GLU A 41 11.48 4.75 -5.11
N ALA A 42 11.07 4.72 -3.85
CA ALA A 42 10.34 5.78 -3.15
C ALA A 42 10.63 5.67 -1.64
N LEU A 43 10.27 6.69 -0.88
CA LEU A 43 10.43 6.74 0.58
C LEU A 43 9.06 6.96 1.22
N HIS A 44 8.76 6.20 2.27
CA HIS A 44 7.55 6.37 3.07
C HIS A 44 7.86 7.15 4.36
N LEU A 45 7.08 8.21 4.61
CA LEU A 45 7.31 9.16 5.69
C LEU A 45 6.11 9.23 6.63
N ASP A 46 6.26 8.68 7.84
CA ASP A 46 5.23 8.61 8.86
C ASP A 46 5.19 9.89 9.71
N VAL A 47 4.26 10.79 9.41
CA VAL A 47 4.06 12.07 10.11
C VAL A 47 2.97 11.91 11.16
N MET A 48 3.34 12.10 12.44
CA MET A 48 2.45 11.91 13.59
C MET A 48 2.46 13.16 14.48
N ASP A 49 1.27 13.55 14.98
CA ASP A 49 1.05 14.79 15.74
C ASP A 49 0.86 14.61 17.25
N GLY A 50 0.87 13.38 17.74
CA GLY A 50 0.62 13.10 19.16
C GLY A 50 -0.86 13.24 19.58
N ASN A 51 -1.77 13.52 18.62
CA ASN A 51 -3.20 13.65 18.87
C ASN A 51 -3.99 12.55 18.17
N PHE A 52 -3.82 12.37 16.87
CA PHE A 52 -4.46 11.27 16.13
C PHE A 52 -3.92 9.91 16.58
N VAL A 53 -2.61 9.83 16.81
CA VAL A 53 -1.93 8.66 17.39
C VAL A 53 -1.10 9.08 18.60
N PRO A 54 -0.89 8.20 19.60
CA PRO A 54 -0.13 8.53 20.82
C PRO A 54 1.39 8.49 20.58
N ASN A 55 1.83 9.02 19.47
CA ASN A 55 3.24 9.13 19.08
C ASN A 55 3.47 10.44 18.34
N LEU A 56 4.68 11.00 18.46
CA LEU A 56 5.10 12.23 17.80
C LEU A 56 6.36 11.95 16.99
N THR A 57 6.36 12.30 15.69
CA THR A 57 7.51 12.07 14.84
C THR A 57 8.09 13.39 14.32
N TYR A 58 7.89 13.72 13.08
CA TYR A 58 8.47 14.86 12.40
C TYR A 58 7.45 15.53 11.47
N GLY A 59 7.78 16.70 10.95
CA GLY A 59 6.97 17.47 10.03
C GLY A 59 7.77 18.06 8.88
N MET A 60 7.26 19.17 8.33
CA MET A 60 7.78 19.84 7.14
C MET A 60 9.31 20.02 7.11
N PRO A 61 10.01 20.43 8.22
CA PRO A 61 11.46 20.62 8.17
C PRO A 61 12.25 19.37 7.81
N ILE A 62 11.77 18.17 8.21
CA ILE A 62 12.41 16.90 7.85
C ILE A 62 12.07 16.55 6.40
N VAL A 63 10.81 16.68 5.97
CA VAL A 63 10.39 16.46 4.58
C VAL A 63 11.20 17.33 3.62
N GLU A 64 11.35 18.64 3.93
CA GLU A 64 12.17 19.56 3.16
C GLU A 64 13.66 19.16 3.15
N GLY A 65 14.19 18.71 4.30
CA GLY A 65 15.55 18.19 4.40
C GLY A 65 15.77 16.98 3.50
N LEU A 66 14.87 16.00 3.54
CA LEU A 66 14.91 14.82 2.69
C LEU A 66 14.82 15.19 1.20
N ARG A 67 13.91 16.11 0.84
CA ARG A 67 13.77 16.60 -0.53
C ARG A 67 15.04 17.25 -1.08
N ARG A 68 15.78 17.99 -0.26
CA ARG A 68 17.07 18.60 -0.66
C ARG A 68 18.14 17.57 -0.98
N HIS A 69 18.07 16.38 -0.36
CA HIS A 69 19.10 15.35 -0.48
C HIS A 69 18.68 14.12 -1.30
N SER A 70 17.40 14.01 -1.67
CA SER A 70 16.88 12.87 -2.44
C SER A 70 16.02 13.30 -3.63
N GLY A 71 16.24 12.66 -4.78
CA GLY A 71 15.37 12.74 -5.94
C GLY A 71 14.22 11.74 -5.92
N LEU A 72 14.18 10.81 -4.97
CA LEU A 72 13.14 9.79 -4.87
C LEU A 72 11.76 10.40 -4.59
N PRO A 73 10.66 9.77 -5.04
CA PRO A 73 9.33 10.13 -4.60
C PRO A 73 9.22 10.08 -3.07
N LEU A 74 8.54 11.08 -2.50
CA LEU A 74 8.22 11.15 -1.07
C LEU A 74 6.72 10.88 -0.91
N ASP A 75 6.40 9.73 -0.38
CA ASP A 75 5.07 9.32 0.03
C ASP A 75 4.90 9.68 1.51
N VAL A 76 4.06 10.67 1.80
CA VAL A 76 3.88 11.23 3.14
C VAL A 76 2.56 10.74 3.72
N HIS A 77 2.66 9.91 4.74
CA HIS A 77 1.56 9.32 5.49
C HIS A 77 1.23 10.20 6.70
N LEU A 78 0.06 10.84 6.65
CA LEU A 78 -0.40 11.80 7.65
C LEU A 78 -1.26 11.12 8.71
N MET A 79 -0.64 10.72 9.82
CA MET A 79 -1.31 10.26 11.05
C MET A 79 -1.53 11.46 11.97
N ILE A 80 -2.33 12.42 11.51
CA ILE A 80 -2.60 13.70 12.19
C ILE A 80 -4.09 14.02 12.20
N GLN A 81 -4.54 14.74 13.22
CA GLN A 81 -5.95 15.02 13.44
C GLN A 81 -6.56 15.99 12.41
N ASP A 82 -5.78 16.93 11.89
CA ASP A 82 -6.22 17.90 10.86
C ASP A 82 -5.30 17.86 9.64
N PRO A 83 -5.49 16.88 8.72
CA PRO A 83 -4.62 16.73 7.57
C PRO A 83 -4.70 17.91 6.58
N LEU A 84 -5.84 18.61 6.49
CA LEU A 84 -5.98 19.72 5.55
C LEU A 84 -5.13 20.94 5.93
N SER A 85 -5.01 21.25 7.20
CA SER A 85 -4.17 22.38 7.66
C SER A 85 -2.69 22.17 7.33
N TYR A 86 -2.24 20.93 7.17
CA TYR A 86 -0.84 20.59 6.88
C TYR A 86 -0.59 20.16 5.44
N ALA A 87 -1.63 19.89 4.64
CA ALA A 87 -1.47 19.41 3.27
C ALA A 87 -0.67 20.38 2.39
N GLY A 88 -1.04 21.67 2.34
CA GLY A 88 -0.30 22.70 1.61
C GLY A 88 1.17 22.81 2.06
N PRO A 89 1.44 23.03 3.37
CA PRO A 89 2.81 23.05 3.90
C PRO A 89 3.64 21.80 3.59
N MET A 90 3.05 20.60 3.58
CA MET A 90 3.75 19.34 3.23
C MET A 90 4.10 19.30 1.74
N VAL A 91 3.20 19.78 0.87
CA VAL A 91 3.47 19.90 -0.57
C VAL A 91 4.61 20.88 -0.83
N ASP A 92 4.59 22.04 -0.16
CA ASP A 92 5.65 23.05 -0.26
C ASP A 92 7.00 22.51 0.24
N ALA A 93 6.99 21.64 1.26
CA ALA A 93 8.17 20.95 1.76
C ALA A 93 8.70 19.87 0.80
N GLY A 94 7.89 19.43 -0.19
CA GLY A 94 8.33 18.51 -1.23
C GLY A 94 7.67 17.14 -1.22
N ALA A 95 6.53 16.95 -0.55
CA ALA A 95 5.73 15.74 -0.66
C ALA A 95 5.24 15.55 -2.11
N ASP A 96 5.31 14.33 -2.61
CA ASP A 96 4.83 13.95 -3.96
C ASP A 96 3.48 13.24 -3.88
N LEU A 97 3.20 12.54 -2.79
CA LEU A 97 1.95 11.87 -2.44
C LEU A 97 1.62 12.21 -0.98
N LEU A 98 0.36 12.52 -0.71
CA LEU A 98 -0.16 12.73 0.63
C LEU A 98 -1.27 11.72 0.91
N THR A 99 -1.06 10.88 1.91
CA THR A 99 -2.01 9.88 2.37
C THR A 99 -2.55 10.28 3.74
N PHE A 100 -3.86 10.50 3.84
CA PHE A 100 -4.54 10.84 5.10
C PHE A 100 -5.42 9.69 5.58
N HIS A 101 -5.69 9.63 6.88
CA HIS A 101 -6.58 8.63 7.48
C HIS A 101 -8.04 9.00 7.33
N ALA A 102 -8.87 8.03 6.94
CA ALA A 102 -10.33 8.20 6.89
C ALA A 102 -10.91 8.52 8.27
N GLU A 103 -10.30 7.99 9.32
CA GLU A 103 -10.71 8.20 10.71
C GLU A 103 -10.40 9.61 11.25
N ALA A 104 -9.56 10.38 10.55
CA ALA A 104 -9.18 11.73 10.95
C ALA A 104 -10.16 12.81 10.45
N VAL A 105 -11.13 12.46 9.61
CA VAL A 105 -11.96 13.45 8.90
C VAL A 105 -13.43 13.02 8.83
N ASP A 106 -14.33 13.99 8.76
CA ASP A 106 -15.77 13.73 8.64
C ASP A 106 -16.19 13.46 7.19
N ASP A 107 -15.53 14.10 6.20
CA ASP A 107 -15.81 13.94 4.76
C ASP A 107 -14.52 13.59 3.99
N VAL A 108 -14.33 12.29 3.75
CA VAL A 108 -13.16 11.76 3.03
C VAL A 108 -13.10 12.21 1.57
N ALA A 109 -14.26 12.45 0.93
CA ALA A 109 -14.30 12.88 -0.47
C ALA A 109 -13.90 14.35 -0.61
N GLU A 110 -14.35 15.20 0.31
CA GLU A 110 -13.98 16.62 0.36
C GLU A 110 -12.47 16.77 0.58
N VAL A 111 -11.91 16.04 1.57
CA VAL A 111 -10.47 16.10 1.88
C VAL A 111 -9.64 15.61 0.72
N ALA A 112 -9.99 14.48 0.11
CA ALA A 112 -9.30 13.96 -1.07
C ALA A 112 -9.31 14.96 -2.23
N GLY A 113 -10.46 15.63 -2.48
CA GLY A 113 -10.59 16.66 -3.51
C GLY A 113 -9.66 17.85 -3.25
N LYS A 114 -9.65 18.38 -2.03
CA LYS A 114 -8.79 19.52 -1.65
C LYS A 114 -7.29 19.20 -1.75
N ILE A 115 -6.85 18.00 -1.36
CA ILE A 115 -5.47 17.57 -1.53
C ILE A 115 -5.13 17.43 -3.02
N ARG A 116 -6.05 16.91 -3.83
CA ARG A 116 -5.88 16.78 -5.29
C ARG A 116 -5.66 18.13 -5.95
N ASP A 117 -6.36 19.17 -5.50
CA ASP A 117 -6.26 20.54 -6.03
C ASP A 117 -4.85 21.15 -5.78
N LEU A 118 -4.08 20.61 -4.82
CA LEU A 118 -2.68 20.98 -4.61
C LEU A 118 -1.74 20.40 -5.69
N GLY A 119 -2.23 19.52 -6.57
CA GLY A 119 -1.48 18.97 -7.69
C GLY A 119 -0.52 17.82 -7.34
N VAL A 120 -0.65 17.22 -6.16
CA VAL A 120 0.10 16.03 -5.70
C VAL A 120 -0.71 14.74 -5.89
N GLY A 121 -0.08 13.59 -5.66
CA GLY A 121 -0.79 12.32 -5.49
C GLY A 121 -1.63 12.34 -4.21
N VAL A 122 -2.77 11.65 -4.24
CA VAL A 122 -3.70 11.58 -3.10
C VAL A 122 -3.90 10.13 -2.68
N GLY A 123 -3.63 9.84 -1.41
CA GLY A 123 -3.92 8.57 -0.77
C GLY A 123 -4.93 8.70 0.35
N VAL A 124 -5.71 7.65 0.58
CA VAL A 124 -6.53 7.48 1.78
C VAL A 124 -6.12 6.22 2.52
N ALA A 125 -5.88 6.34 3.82
CA ALA A 125 -5.55 5.24 4.73
C ALA A 125 -6.76 4.81 5.55
N LEU A 126 -6.75 3.52 5.97
CA LEU A 126 -7.72 2.98 6.92
C LEU A 126 -7.07 1.98 7.86
N ASN A 127 -7.42 2.06 9.15
CA ASN A 127 -6.99 1.13 10.19
C ASN A 127 -7.63 -0.27 10.03
N PRO A 128 -7.10 -1.31 10.72
CA PRO A 128 -7.63 -2.68 10.60
C PRO A 128 -9.13 -2.79 10.90
N ASP A 129 -9.64 -2.07 11.88
CA ASP A 129 -11.05 -2.15 12.28
C ASP A 129 -11.98 -1.26 11.45
N THR A 130 -11.46 -0.33 10.64
CA THR A 130 -12.25 0.57 9.82
C THR A 130 -12.80 -0.14 8.59
N PRO A 131 -14.11 -0.16 8.34
CA PRO A 131 -14.69 -0.83 7.20
C PRO A 131 -14.37 -0.10 5.88
N LEU A 132 -14.31 -0.83 4.76
CA LEU A 132 -14.04 -0.25 3.44
C LEU A 132 -15.05 0.83 3.02
N SER A 133 -16.29 0.76 3.52
CA SER A 133 -17.32 1.77 3.27
C SER A 133 -16.92 3.18 3.73
N ALA A 134 -16.01 3.29 4.71
CA ALA A 134 -15.51 4.58 5.19
C ALA A 134 -14.70 5.34 4.13
N ILE A 135 -14.03 4.63 3.21
CA ILE A 135 -13.19 5.24 2.17
C ILE A 135 -13.88 5.27 0.78
N GLU A 136 -14.98 4.54 0.59
CA GLU A 136 -15.65 4.45 -0.72
C GLU A 136 -15.98 5.81 -1.35
N PRO A 137 -16.45 6.84 -0.60
CA PRO A 137 -16.70 8.16 -1.17
C PRO A 137 -15.46 8.85 -1.76
N ALA A 138 -14.27 8.55 -1.23
CA ALA A 138 -13.00 9.14 -1.70
C ALA A 138 -12.42 8.44 -2.94
N LEU A 139 -12.77 7.17 -3.21
CA LEU A 139 -12.15 6.34 -4.25
C LEU A 139 -12.12 6.97 -5.66
N PRO A 140 -13.12 7.75 -6.11
CA PRO A 140 -13.04 8.45 -7.39
C PRO A 140 -11.97 9.54 -7.44
N SER A 141 -11.53 10.03 -6.27
CA SER A 141 -10.62 11.18 -6.14
C SER A 141 -9.23 10.81 -5.63
N VAL A 142 -8.98 9.55 -5.24
CA VAL A 142 -7.67 9.10 -4.76
C VAL A 142 -6.90 8.33 -5.83
N ASP A 143 -5.59 8.41 -5.74
CA ASP A 143 -4.64 7.66 -6.57
C ASP A 143 -4.20 6.36 -5.88
N LEU A 144 -4.29 6.32 -4.54
CA LEU A 144 -3.78 5.26 -3.68
C LEU A 144 -4.73 4.99 -2.50
N VAL A 145 -4.82 3.72 -2.10
CA VAL A 145 -5.40 3.30 -0.82
C VAL A 145 -4.33 2.60 0.00
N LEU A 146 -4.05 3.13 1.19
CA LEU A 146 -3.16 2.52 2.18
C LEU A 146 -3.99 1.68 3.16
N VAL A 147 -3.79 0.37 3.13
CA VAL A 147 -4.41 -0.57 4.05
C VAL A 147 -3.46 -0.84 5.20
N MET A 148 -3.85 -0.41 6.40
CA MET A 148 -3.08 -0.71 7.61
C MET A 148 -3.31 -2.15 8.04
N SER A 149 -2.23 -2.88 8.32
CA SER A 149 -2.31 -4.20 8.95
C SER A 149 -2.06 -4.15 10.47
N VAL A 150 -1.83 -2.96 10.99
CA VAL A 150 -1.66 -2.66 12.41
C VAL A 150 -2.35 -1.34 12.71
N ASP A 151 -2.64 -1.04 13.96
CA ASP A 151 -3.08 0.31 14.31
C ASP A 151 -1.97 1.33 14.05
N ALA A 152 -2.34 2.45 13.43
CA ALA A 152 -1.41 3.53 13.14
C ALA A 152 -0.69 4.02 14.42
N GLY A 153 0.59 4.44 14.31
CA GLY A 153 1.31 5.14 15.36
C GLY A 153 2.64 4.54 15.80
N PHE A 154 2.88 3.23 15.71
CA PHE A 154 4.14 2.62 16.15
C PHE A 154 4.65 1.58 15.15
N GLY A 155 5.96 1.60 14.92
CA GLY A 155 6.63 0.59 14.13
C GLY A 155 6.84 -0.73 14.89
N GLY A 156 7.06 -1.84 14.16
CA GLY A 156 7.45 -3.13 14.71
C GLY A 156 6.31 -3.95 15.33
N GLN A 157 5.07 -3.60 15.06
CA GLN A 157 3.87 -4.36 15.45
C GLN A 157 3.73 -5.65 14.62
N SER A 158 2.94 -6.61 15.14
CA SER A 158 2.66 -7.87 14.44
C SER A 158 1.62 -7.67 13.35
N PHE A 159 1.85 -8.27 12.19
CA PHE A 159 0.96 -8.26 11.04
C PHE A 159 -0.43 -8.83 11.37
N ASN A 160 -1.49 -8.08 11.04
CA ASN A 160 -2.88 -8.54 11.14
C ASN A 160 -3.40 -8.97 9.76
N PRO A 161 -3.77 -10.26 9.57
CA PRO A 161 -4.20 -10.76 8.27
C PRO A 161 -5.52 -10.18 7.75
N VAL A 162 -6.30 -9.45 8.54
CA VAL A 162 -7.51 -8.75 8.07
C VAL A 162 -7.20 -7.79 6.92
N ALA A 163 -5.98 -7.26 6.86
CA ALA A 163 -5.53 -6.41 5.76
C ALA A 163 -5.55 -7.14 4.40
N LEU A 164 -5.26 -8.46 4.37
CA LEU A 164 -5.28 -9.25 3.13
C LEU A 164 -6.69 -9.34 2.55
N GLU A 165 -7.71 -9.49 3.39
CA GLU A 165 -9.11 -9.52 2.95
C GLU A 165 -9.54 -8.18 2.36
N LYS A 166 -9.12 -7.06 2.99
CA LYS A 166 -9.38 -5.71 2.49
C LYS A 166 -8.70 -5.45 1.15
N LEU A 167 -7.43 -5.83 1.02
CA LEU A 167 -6.68 -5.71 -0.24
C LEU A 167 -7.38 -6.49 -1.37
N ALA A 168 -7.78 -7.74 -1.12
CA ALA A 168 -8.43 -8.57 -2.12
C ALA A 168 -9.79 -7.98 -2.57
N GLN A 169 -10.59 -7.46 -1.63
CA GLN A 169 -11.84 -6.77 -1.93
C GLN A 169 -11.61 -5.49 -2.75
N LEU A 170 -10.63 -4.66 -2.36
CA LEU A 170 -10.28 -3.44 -3.07
C LEU A 170 -9.77 -3.74 -4.47
N ARG A 171 -8.88 -4.72 -4.63
CA ARG A 171 -8.33 -5.11 -5.93
C ARG A 171 -9.42 -5.60 -6.89
N SER A 172 -10.36 -6.42 -6.38
CA SER A 172 -11.49 -6.90 -7.17
C SER A 172 -12.43 -5.77 -7.65
N ARG A 173 -12.71 -4.80 -6.77
CA ARG A 173 -13.68 -3.73 -7.04
C ARG A 173 -13.06 -2.52 -7.76
N PHE A 174 -11.78 -2.22 -7.50
CA PHE A 174 -11.07 -1.03 -7.96
C PHE A 174 -9.70 -1.40 -8.55
N PRO A 175 -9.64 -2.08 -9.71
CA PRO A 175 -8.42 -2.68 -10.25
C PRO A 175 -7.32 -1.67 -10.63
N LYS A 176 -7.66 -0.38 -10.77
CA LYS A 176 -6.72 0.67 -11.22
C LYS A 176 -6.11 1.49 -10.09
N VAL A 177 -6.69 1.45 -8.88
CA VAL A 177 -6.14 2.17 -7.73
C VAL A 177 -4.85 1.50 -7.27
N LEU A 178 -3.84 2.28 -6.87
CA LEU A 178 -2.68 1.73 -6.19
C LEU A 178 -3.10 1.22 -4.81
N LEU A 179 -2.71 0.01 -4.48
CA LEU A 179 -2.91 -0.56 -3.17
C LEU A 179 -1.58 -0.65 -2.45
N GLU A 180 -1.50 0.03 -1.34
CA GLU A 180 -0.36 0.02 -0.44
C GLU A 180 -0.73 -0.67 0.86
N ILE A 181 0.25 -1.31 1.48
CA ILE A 181 0.08 -1.94 2.78
C ILE A 181 1.18 -1.51 3.73
N ASP A 182 0.80 -1.16 4.96
CA ASP A 182 1.72 -0.83 6.04
C ASP A 182 1.39 -1.63 7.31
N GLY A 183 2.46 -2.01 8.03
CA GLY A 183 2.42 -2.73 9.28
C GLY A 183 2.90 -4.17 9.18
N GLY A 184 3.95 -4.53 9.92
CA GLY A 184 4.46 -5.89 10.03
C GLY A 184 4.91 -6.56 8.73
N ILE A 185 5.27 -5.75 7.71
CA ILE A 185 5.72 -6.27 6.42
C ILE A 185 7.17 -6.73 6.51
N GLY A 186 7.41 -7.95 6.03
CA GLY A 186 8.70 -8.61 5.97
C GLY A 186 8.65 -9.87 5.13
N ASP A 187 9.72 -10.67 5.14
CA ASP A 187 9.91 -11.83 4.26
C ASP A 187 8.73 -12.82 4.26
N GLN A 188 8.01 -12.95 5.39
CA GLN A 188 6.90 -13.91 5.54
C GLN A 188 5.53 -13.31 5.17
N THR A 189 5.38 -11.99 5.18
CA THR A 189 4.08 -11.32 5.01
C THR A 189 3.95 -10.60 3.67
N ILE A 190 5.07 -10.22 3.04
CA ILE A 190 5.08 -9.48 1.78
C ILE A 190 4.49 -10.31 0.62
N GLY A 191 4.80 -11.60 0.54
CA GLY A 191 4.24 -12.51 -0.47
C GLY A 191 2.72 -12.64 -0.39
N PRO A 192 2.14 -13.02 0.77
CA PRO A 192 0.69 -12.99 0.99
C PRO A 192 0.04 -11.65 0.67
N ALA A 193 0.64 -10.52 1.05
CA ALA A 193 0.13 -9.19 0.73
C ALA A 193 0.13 -8.92 -0.78
N ARG A 194 1.18 -9.36 -1.51
CA ARG A 194 1.25 -9.29 -2.98
C ARG A 194 0.14 -10.09 -3.63
N GLN A 195 -0.07 -11.32 -3.20
CA GLN A 195 -1.13 -12.20 -3.70
C GLN A 195 -2.54 -11.64 -3.43
N ALA A 196 -2.71 -10.93 -2.31
CA ALA A 196 -3.95 -10.23 -2.00
C ALA A 196 -4.17 -8.97 -2.86
N GLY A 197 -3.17 -8.54 -3.63
CA GLY A 197 -3.30 -7.45 -4.60
C GLY A 197 -2.56 -6.16 -4.23
N ALA A 198 -1.70 -6.14 -3.21
CA ALA A 198 -0.87 -4.99 -2.92
C ALA A 198 0.14 -4.72 -4.06
N ASP A 199 0.33 -3.43 -4.37
CA ASP A 199 1.29 -2.91 -5.33
C ASP A 199 2.54 -2.36 -4.62
N LEU A 200 2.35 -1.73 -3.43
CA LEU A 200 3.38 -1.04 -2.66
C LEU A 200 3.42 -1.60 -1.23
N PHE A 201 4.63 -1.75 -0.71
CA PHE A 201 4.88 -2.42 0.56
C PHE A 201 5.74 -1.53 1.45
N VAL A 202 5.13 -0.96 2.50
CA VAL A 202 5.83 -0.15 3.49
C VAL A 202 6.60 -1.07 4.43
N VAL A 203 7.92 -0.91 4.48
CA VAL A 203 8.80 -1.79 5.24
C VAL A 203 9.71 -0.98 6.16
N GLY A 204 9.57 -1.19 7.46
CA GLY A 204 10.42 -0.60 8.48
C GLY A 204 11.45 -1.58 9.02
N SER A 205 11.07 -2.36 10.03
CA SER A 205 12.00 -3.19 10.82
C SER A 205 12.74 -4.26 10.01
N ALA A 206 12.15 -4.79 8.93
CA ALA A 206 12.80 -5.78 8.07
C ALA A 206 13.98 -5.19 7.27
N ILE A 207 14.05 -3.86 7.12
CA ILE A 207 15.18 -3.15 6.52
C ILE A 207 16.09 -2.60 7.63
N PHE A 208 15.60 -1.70 8.48
CA PHE A 208 16.43 -0.91 9.39
C PHE A 208 17.08 -1.69 10.55
N ARG A 209 16.61 -2.91 10.85
CA ARG A 209 17.28 -3.81 11.81
C ARG A 209 18.34 -4.71 11.16
N LYS A 210 18.54 -4.63 9.85
CA LYS A 210 19.57 -5.39 9.15
C LYS A 210 20.85 -4.54 9.03
N PRO A 211 22.03 -5.17 9.12
CA PRO A 211 23.31 -4.47 8.93
C PRO A 211 23.52 -4.05 7.46
N ASP A 212 22.90 -4.74 6.51
CA ASP A 212 22.98 -4.49 5.08
C ASP A 212 21.57 -4.34 4.49
N TYR A 213 21.24 -3.12 4.02
CA TYR A 213 19.95 -2.84 3.40
C TYR A 213 19.80 -3.50 2.03
N GLY A 214 20.89 -3.68 1.28
CA GLY A 214 20.89 -4.38 -0.03
C GLY A 214 20.47 -5.83 0.11
N GLU A 215 20.97 -6.54 1.15
CA GLU A 215 20.51 -7.89 1.48
C GLU A 215 19.03 -7.93 1.85
N ALA A 216 18.54 -6.94 2.63
CA ALA A 216 17.14 -6.85 3.00
C ALA A 216 16.24 -6.67 1.75
N PHE A 217 16.56 -5.73 0.87
CA PHE A 217 15.83 -5.52 -0.38
C PHE A 217 15.86 -6.76 -1.29
N THR A 218 17.01 -7.43 -1.39
CA THR A 218 17.15 -8.68 -2.17
C THR A 218 16.25 -9.78 -1.63
N SER A 219 16.16 -9.95 -0.30
CA SER A 219 15.29 -10.95 0.34
C SER A 219 13.81 -10.67 0.07
N LEU A 220 13.37 -9.43 0.28
CA LEU A 220 12.00 -8.99 0.02
C LEU A 220 11.63 -9.13 -1.47
N GLY A 221 12.54 -8.76 -2.38
CA GLY A 221 12.36 -8.93 -3.82
C GLY A 221 12.15 -10.39 -4.24
N ARG A 222 12.93 -11.32 -3.68
CA ARG A 222 12.74 -12.77 -3.92
C ARG A 222 11.39 -13.27 -3.44
N ALA A 223 10.90 -12.76 -2.30
CA ALA A 223 9.58 -13.13 -1.78
C ALA A 223 8.45 -12.61 -2.68
N LEU A 224 8.57 -11.40 -3.23
CA LEU A 224 7.64 -10.84 -4.23
C LEU A 224 7.63 -11.66 -5.53
N GLU A 225 8.80 -11.97 -6.09
CA GLU A 225 8.90 -12.80 -7.29
C GLU A 225 8.31 -14.20 -7.11
N ALA A 226 8.50 -14.81 -5.92
CA ALA A 226 7.91 -16.10 -5.60
C ALA A 226 6.38 -16.04 -5.56
N ALA A 227 5.82 -14.94 -5.01
CA ALA A 227 4.38 -14.71 -4.96
C ALA A 227 3.78 -14.56 -6.38
N ASP A 228 4.44 -13.81 -7.28
CA ASP A 228 4.00 -13.61 -8.65
C ASP A 228 4.02 -14.92 -9.46
N ARG A 229 5.04 -15.79 -9.27
CA ARG A 229 5.09 -17.12 -9.90
C ARG A 229 3.97 -18.04 -9.43
N GLY A 230 3.65 -18.05 -8.14
CA GLY A 230 2.56 -18.86 -7.59
C GLY A 230 1.17 -18.45 -8.10
N ALA A 231 0.97 -17.19 -8.45
CA ALA A 231 -0.26 -16.69 -9.03
C ALA A 231 -0.47 -17.16 -10.49
N THR A 232 0.61 -17.31 -11.27
CA THR A 232 0.54 -17.78 -12.67
C THR A 232 0.23 -19.27 -12.78
N ASP A 233 0.72 -20.10 -11.84
CA ASP A 233 0.45 -21.56 -11.85
C ASP A 233 -1.02 -21.91 -11.48
N GLN A 234 -1.68 -21.10 -10.65
CA GLN A 234 -3.09 -21.34 -10.29
C GLN A 234 -4.09 -20.87 -11.35
N GLY A 235 -3.68 -20.05 -12.31
CA GLY A 235 -4.51 -19.58 -13.44
C GLY A 235 -4.57 -20.52 -14.63
N GLY A 236 -3.82 -21.63 -14.64
CA GLY A 236 -3.63 -22.53 -15.78
C GLY A 236 -4.52 -23.78 -15.83
N GLU A 237 -5.25 -24.13 -14.77
CA GLU A 237 -6.13 -25.31 -14.76
C GLU A 237 -7.62 -24.97 -14.91
N VAL A 238 -8.01 -24.45 -16.08
CA VAL A 238 -9.37 -24.65 -16.57
C VAL A 238 -9.34 -25.86 -17.51
N THR A 239 -9.44 -27.04 -16.94
CA THR A 239 -9.70 -28.30 -17.70
C THR A 239 -11.01 -28.17 -18.45
N THR A 240 -10.94 -28.08 -19.77
CA THR A 240 -12.03 -28.34 -20.69
C THR A 240 -12.48 -29.79 -20.52
N GLY A 241 -13.44 -30.02 -19.63
CA GLY A 241 -14.18 -31.29 -19.55
C GLY A 241 -14.96 -31.48 -20.83
N GLN A 242 -14.54 -32.46 -21.65
CA GLN A 242 -15.28 -32.97 -22.81
C GLN A 242 -16.69 -33.34 -22.40
N ILE A 243 -17.67 -32.70 -23.02
CA ILE A 243 -19.04 -33.15 -23.05
C ILE A 243 -19.07 -34.28 -24.08
N ALA A 244 -19.07 -35.53 -23.60
CA ALA A 244 -19.38 -36.71 -24.45
C ALA A 244 -20.87 -36.72 -24.73
N SER A 245 -21.21 -36.51 -25.99
CA SER A 245 -22.54 -36.78 -26.57
C SER A 245 -22.79 -38.28 -26.61
N GLY A 246 -23.72 -38.78 -25.81
CA GLY A 246 -24.25 -40.13 -25.92
C GLY A 246 -25.68 -40.07 -26.43
N ALA A 247 -25.86 -40.53 -27.65
CA ALA A 247 -27.14 -40.63 -28.33
C ALA A 247 -28.03 -41.75 -27.73
N ASP A 248 -29.34 -41.45 -27.70
CA ASP A 248 -30.45 -42.36 -27.53
C ASP A 248 -30.50 -43.36 -28.70
N PRO A 249 -31.01 -44.64 -28.53
CA PRO A 249 -32.33 -44.88 -29.03
C PRO A 249 -33.19 -45.92 -28.25
N GLY A 250 -34.44 -45.56 -28.07
CA GLY A 250 -35.59 -46.42 -28.41
C GLY A 250 -36.00 -47.55 -27.45
N SER A 251 -37.19 -47.54 -26.98
CA SER A 251 -38.40 -48.36 -27.38
C SER A 251 -39.37 -48.51 -26.20
N THR A 252 -40.55 -48.08 -26.46
CA THR A 252 -41.86 -48.72 -26.39
C THR A 252 -42.23 -49.64 -25.21
N SER A 253 -43.34 -49.31 -24.68
CA SER A 253 -44.58 -50.06 -24.47
C SER A 253 -45.12 -50.14 -23.03
N GLU A 254 -46.30 -49.57 -22.89
CA GLU A 254 -47.55 -50.21 -22.35
C GLU A 254 -47.50 -50.82 -20.94
N ASP A 255 -48.24 -50.40 -20.08
CA ASP A 255 -49.65 -50.73 -19.78
C ASP A 255 -49.94 -50.79 -18.24
N GLN A 256 -51.09 -50.27 -17.89
CA GLN A 256 -52.08 -50.73 -16.89
C GLN A 256 -51.85 -50.60 -15.37
N ARG A 257 -52.77 -49.81 -14.87
CA ARG A 257 -53.70 -50.05 -13.71
C ARG A 257 -53.09 -50.32 -12.33
N GLN A 258 -53.34 -49.55 -11.42
CA GLN A 258 -54.50 -49.43 -10.49
C GLN A 258 -54.37 -48.16 -9.68
#